data_28f6946554f60ff6fae1f1c21acaa073
#
_entry.id   28f6946554f60ff6fae1f1c21acaa073
#
_cell.length_a   1.000
_cell.length_b   1.000
_cell.length_c   1.000
_cell.angle_alpha   90.00
_cell.angle_beta   90.00
_cell.angle_gamma   90.00
#
_symmetry.space_group_name_H-M   'P 1'
#
loop_
_entity.id
_entity.type
_entity.pdbx_description
1 polymer ?
#
loop_
_entity_poly.entity_id
_entity_poly.type
_entity_poly.pdbx_seq_one_letter_code
_entity_poly.pdbx_strand_id
1 'polypeptide(L)'
;MNISRILTAVLLATLIRTPFSAVRAQVAPTENPDQLSMLKDANPHLARNKQFVFDFWRIVYEGRHLDQAPKYMDEGYVQHNPNVTSGRAAFVALFTKVGPPLPIQPRMKMHVINIVADGPFVTVSTVRQMRDTKDPKHIYSTTWFDMFRLNDKGLIAEHWDPSPLWIDGKPPGAEFLP
;
A
#
# COMPACT_ATOMS: atom_id res chain seq x y z
N MET A 1 48.82 -34.18 -63.63
CA MET A 1 47.35 -33.97 -63.65
C MET A 1 46.85 -34.09 -62.20
N ASN A 2 46.80 -32.95 -61.44
CA ASN A 2 46.47 -32.94 -60.04
C ASN A 2 45.01 -32.42 -59.85
N ILE A 3 44.15 -33.30 -59.29
CA ILE A 3 42.80 -32.97 -59.05
C ILE A 3 42.71 -32.57 -57.54
N SER A 4 42.60 -31.29 -57.30
CA SER A 4 42.40 -30.72 -55.94
C SER A 4 40.95 -30.96 -55.49
N ARG A 5 40.75 -31.74 -54.44
CA ARG A 5 39.44 -31.93 -53.78
C ARG A 5 39.24 -30.80 -52.80
N ILE A 6 38.29 -29.91 -53.07
CA ILE A 6 37.84 -28.91 -52.14
C ILE A 6 36.80 -29.56 -51.22
N LEU A 7 37.13 -29.73 -49.93
CA LEU A 7 36.19 -30.12 -48.90
C LEU A 7 35.43 -28.85 -48.44
N THR A 8 34.15 -28.77 -48.76
CA THR A 8 33.27 -27.74 -48.25
C THR A 8 32.74 -28.22 -46.89
N ALA A 9 33.23 -27.64 -45.79
CA ALA A 9 32.69 -27.86 -44.44
C ALA A 9 31.42 -27.05 -44.27
N VAL A 10 30.28 -27.74 -44.19
CA VAL A 10 28.99 -27.12 -43.84
C VAL A 10 28.93 -27.01 -42.32
N LEU A 11 29.07 -25.81 -41.79
CA LEU A 11 28.90 -25.51 -40.36
C LEU A 11 27.38 -25.47 -40.04
N LEU A 12 26.87 -26.53 -39.42
CA LEU A 12 25.49 -26.59 -38.96
C LEU A 12 25.42 -25.83 -37.64
N ALA A 13 25.01 -24.55 -37.71
CA ALA A 13 24.73 -23.75 -36.50
C ALA A 13 23.40 -24.23 -35.85
N THR A 14 23.52 -25.08 -34.86
CA THR A 14 22.38 -25.42 -33.98
C THR A 14 22.05 -24.22 -33.10
N LEU A 15 21.00 -23.47 -33.44
CA LEU A 15 20.37 -22.48 -32.57
C LEU A 15 19.81 -23.22 -31.35
N ILE A 16 20.55 -23.19 -30.25
CA ILE A 16 20.01 -23.57 -28.92
C ILE A 16 18.98 -22.52 -28.57
N ARG A 17 17.69 -22.82 -28.82
CA ARG A 17 16.59 -22.06 -28.27
C ARG A 17 16.56 -22.40 -26.78
N THR A 18 17.18 -21.57 -25.95
CA THR A 18 16.88 -21.57 -24.50
C THR A 18 15.39 -21.28 -24.37
N PRO A 19 14.62 -22.14 -23.67
CA PRO A 19 13.24 -21.79 -23.39
C PRO A 19 13.24 -20.50 -22.56
N PHE A 20 12.73 -19.41 -23.13
CA PHE A 20 12.36 -18.26 -22.33
C PHE A 20 11.38 -18.78 -21.29
N SER A 21 11.83 -18.91 -20.06
CA SER A 21 10.92 -19.11 -18.94
C SER A 21 9.89 -18.00 -19.04
N ALA A 22 8.66 -18.35 -19.37
CA ALA A 22 7.56 -17.38 -19.37
C ALA A 22 7.58 -16.71 -18.01
N VAL A 23 7.89 -15.42 -17.96
CA VAL A 23 7.76 -14.61 -16.75
C VAL A 23 6.31 -14.80 -16.34
N ARG A 24 6.07 -15.53 -15.22
CA ARG A 24 4.72 -15.71 -14.73
C ARG A 24 4.16 -14.33 -14.46
N ALA A 25 3.00 -14.04 -15.02
CA ALA A 25 2.26 -12.84 -14.70
C ALA A 25 2.13 -12.75 -13.16
N GLN A 26 2.25 -11.55 -12.63
CA GLN A 26 2.09 -11.32 -11.19
C GLN A 26 0.76 -11.90 -10.72
N VAL A 27 0.78 -12.68 -9.64
CA VAL A 27 -0.45 -13.04 -8.94
C VAL A 27 -0.92 -11.81 -8.18
N ALA A 28 -2.11 -11.31 -8.52
CA ALA A 28 -2.68 -10.14 -7.87
C ALA A 28 -2.89 -10.41 -6.36
N PRO A 29 -2.56 -9.45 -5.47
CA PRO A 29 -2.88 -9.57 -4.06
C PRO A 29 -4.39 -9.61 -3.85
N THR A 30 -4.85 -10.38 -2.86
CA THR A 30 -6.26 -10.52 -2.52
C THR A 30 -6.52 -10.02 -1.11
N GLU A 31 -7.69 -9.40 -0.90
CA GLU A 31 -8.15 -9.01 0.42
C GLU A 31 -8.56 -10.21 1.28
N ASN A 32 -8.51 -10.02 2.59
CA ASN A 32 -9.13 -10.93 3.54
C ASN A 32 -10.49 -10.34 3.97
N PRO A 33 -11.61 -11.01 3.68
CA PRO A 33 -12.93 -10.47 4.00
C PRO A 33 -13.24 -10.44 5.52
N ASP A 34 -12.51 -11.22 6.33
CA ASP A 34 -12.68 -11.24 7.78
C ASP A 34 -11.72 -10.27 8.49
N GLN A 35 -11.97 -8.97 8.29
CA GLN A 35 -11.16 -7.92 8.91
C GLN A 35 -11.17 -7.98 10.45
N LEU A 36 -12.27 -8.43 11.06
CA LEU A 36 -12.40 -8.43 12.51
C LEU A 36 -11.57 -9.54 13.18
N SER A 37 -11.33 -10.65 12.49
CA SER A 37 -10.44 -11.69 13.00
C SER A 37 -8.98 -11.23 13.12
N MET A 38 -8.55 -10.30 12.27
CA MET A 38 -7.20 -9.74 12.28
C MET A 38 -6.91 -8.89 13.53
N LEU A 39 -7.96 -8.39 14.20
CA LEU A 39 -7.83 -7.56 15.40
C LEU A 39 -7.51 -8.40 16.64
N LYS A 40 -7.72 -9.71 16.58
CA LYS A 40 -7.41 -10.64 17.67
C LYS A 40 -5.89 -10.79 17.81
N ASP A 41 -5.43 -10.92 19.04
CA ASP A 41 -4.05 -11.22 19.39
C ASP A 41 -4.00 -11.91 20.76
N ALA A 42 -3.05 -12.82 20.96
CA ALA A 42 -2.80 -13.43 22.25
C ALA A 42 -2.32 -12.39 23.29
N ASN A 43 -1.59 -11.36 22.83
CA ASN A 43 -1.21 -10.23 23.65
C ASN A 43 -2.31 -9.15 23.59
N PRO A 44 -3.02 -8.88 24.71
CA PRO A 44 -4.12 -7.93 24.74
C PRO A 44 -3.68 -6.48 24.44
N HIS A 45 -2.40 -6.14 24.62
CA HIS A 45 -1.88 -4.83 24.24
C HIS A 45 -1.82 -4.70 22.72
N LEU A 46 -1.32 -5.71 22.00
CA LEU A 46 -1.28 -5.72 20.54
C LEU A 46 -2.69 -5.74 19.94
N ALA A 47 -3.63 -6.50 20.53
CA ALA A 47 -5.03 -6.49 20.12
C ALA A 47 -5.64 -5.08 20.24
N ARG A 48 -5.39 -4.36 21.34
CA ARG A 48 -5.84 -2.98 21.50
C ARG A 48 -5.23 -2.03 20.47
N ASN A 49 -3.94 -2.16 20.19
CA ASN A 49 -3.26 -1.32 19.20
C ASN A 49 -3.84 -1.53 17.79
N LYS A 50 -4.09 -2.78 17.39
CA LYS A 50 -4.75 -3.09 16.10
C LYS A 50 -6.17 -2.49 16.07
N GLN A 51 -6.97 -2.67 17.10
CA GLN A 51 -8.31 -2.11 17.18
C GLN A 51 -8.28 -0.58 17.10
N PHE A 52 -7.33 0.07 17.77
CA PHE A 52 -7.20 1.52 17.78
C PHE A 52 -6.91 2.09 16.39
N VAL A 53 -5.96 1.51 15.67
CA VAL A 53 -5.63 1.92 14.29
C VAL A 53 -6.78 1.59 13.33
N PHE A 54 -7.44 0.44 13.49
CA PHE A 54 -8.63 0.08 12.74
C PHE A 54 -9.77 1.10 12.92
N ASP A 55 -10.02 1.54 14.17
CA ASP A 55 -11.04 2.54 14.48
C ASP A 55 -10.67 3.92 13.93
N PHE A 56 -9.40 4.34 14.07
CA PHE A 56 -8.92 5.56 13.43
C PHE A 56 -9.21 5.55 11.93
N TRP A 57 -8.91 4.42 11.28
CA TRP A 57 -9.06 4.32 9.83
C TRP A 57 -10.52 4.49 9.39
N ARG A 58 -11.42 3.68 9.94
CA ARG A 58 -12.83 3.72 9.54
C ARG A 58 -13.59 4.97 10.00
N ILE A 59 -13.18 5.59 11.12
CA ILE A 59 -13.88 6.75 11.68
C ILE A 59 -13.28 8.05 11.16
N VAL A 60 -11.98 8.25 11.32
CA VAL A 60 -11.33 9.53 11.04
C VAL A 60 -10.92 9.64 9.58
N TYR A 61 -10.28 8.60 9.04
CA TYR A 61 -9.75 8.62 7.68
C TYR A 61 -10.88 8.43 6.65
N GLU A 62 -11.55 7.28 6.63
CA GLU A 62 -12.60 6.97 5.66
C GLU A 62 -13.92 7.66 5.96
N GLY A 63 -14.30 7.70 7.25
CA GLY A 63 -15.52 8.34 7.74
C GLY A 63 -15.44 9.86 7.77
N ARG A 64 -14.23 10.42 7.73
CA ARG A 64 -13.98 11.88 7.77
C ARG A 64 -14.57 12.58 8.99
N HIS A 65 -14.69 11.87 10.11
CA HIS A 65 -15.04 12.46 11.40
C HIS A 65 -13.80 13.13 12.01
N LEU A 66 -13.37 14.23 11.38
CA LEU A 66 -12.12 14.93 11.70
C LEU A 66 -12.13 15.61 13.05
N ASP A 67 -13.32 15.89 13.60
CA ASP A 67 -13.54 16.32 14.98
C ASP A 67 -13.05 15.30 16.01
N GLN A 68 -12.97 14.03 15.63
CA GLN A 68 -12.45 12.96 16.47
C GLN A 68 -10.93 12.74 16.33
N ALA A 69 -10.26 13.40 15.41
CA ALA A 69 -8.81 13.26 15.22
C ALA A 69 -8.01 13.43 16.53
N PRO A 70 -8.33 14.35 17.46
CA PRO A 70 -7.61 14.47 18.74
C PRO A 70 -7.69 13.24 19.64
N LYS A 71 -8.65 12.35 19.45
CA LYS A 71 -8.77 11.08 20.23
C LYS A 71 -7.81 10.01 19.72
N TYR A 72 -7.36 10.14 18.46
CA TYR A 72 -6.56 9.12 17.78
C TYR A 72 -5.13 9.60 17.46
N MET A 73 -4.92 10.88 17.23
CA MET A 73 -3.65 11.40 16.73
C MET A 73 -3.01 12.34 17.75
N ASP A 74 -1.71 12.20 17.93
CA ASP A 74 -0.90 13.17 18.67
C ASP A 74 -0.93 14.53 17.95
N GLU A 75 -0.82 15.63 18.70
CA GLU A 75 -0.77 16.96 18.12
C GLU A 75 0.44 17.15 17.21
N GLY A 76 1.59 16.61 17.64
CA GLY A 76 2.85 16.62 16.92
C GLY A 76 3.02 15.47 15.92
N TYR A 77 1.93 14.85 15.47
CA TYR A 77 1.95 13.74 14.50
C TYR A 77 2.93 13.98 13.36
N VAL A 78 3.83 13.02 13.13
CA VAL A 78 4.85 13.06 12.07
C VAL A 78 4.39 12.20 10.90
N GLN A 79 4.38 12.79 9.71
CA GLN A 79 4.08 12.11 8.47
C GLN A 79 5.36 11.91 7.65
N HIS A 80 5.66 10.67 7.28
CA HIS A 80 6.83 10.33 6.46
C HIS A 80 6.54 10.23 4.97
N ASN A 81 5.26 10.40 4.56
CA ASN A 81 4.91 10.54 3.14
C ASN A 81 5.34 11.93 2.66
N PRO A 82 6.20 12.02 1.60
CA PRO A 82 6.75 13.30 1.14
C PRO A 82 5.69 14.27 0.57
N ASN A 83 4.47 13.80 0.36
CA ASN A 83 3.38 14.60 -0.22
C ASN A 83 2.43 15.18 0.84
N VAL A 84 2.62 14.85 2.13
CA VAL A 84 1.70 15.20 3.21
C VAL A 84 2.46 15.89 4.34
N THR A 85 1.97 17.05 4.74
CA THR A 85 2.57 17.83 5.83
C THR A 85 2.32 17.16 7.19
N SER A 86 3.34 17.15 8.06
CA SER A 86 3.23 16.70 9.45
C SER A 86 2.33 17.60 10.29
N GLY A 87 1.83 17.05 11.40
CA GLY A 87 0.95 17.70 12.36
C GLY A 87 -0.51 17.31 12.18
N ARG A 88 -1.19 17.03 13.31
CA ARG A 88 -2.63 16.72 13.31
C ARG A 88 -3.47 17.81 12.65
N ALA A 89 -3.13 19.08 12.87
CA ALA A 89 -3.84 20.20 12.25
C ALA A 89 -3.72 20.18 10.71
N ALA A 90 -2.53 19.85 10.18
CA ALA A 90 -2.29 19.73 8.74
C ALA A 90 -3.09 18.54 8.15
N PHE A 91 -3.12 17.41 8.85
CA PHE A 91 -3.97 16.26 8.48
C PHE A 91 -5.44 16.66 8.39
N VAL A 92 -5.98 17.31 9.42
CA VAL A 92 -7.37 17.77 9.45
C VAL A 92 -7.66 18.75 8.30
N ALA A 93 -6.77 19.72 8.06
CA ALA A 93 -6.93 20.69 6.97
C ALA A 93 -6.93 20.04 5.58
N LEU A 94 -6.10 19.00 5.38
CA LEU A 94 -6.05 18.23 4.14
C LEU A 94 -7.38 17.48 3.92
N PHE A 95 -7.83 16.71 4.90
CA PHE A 95 -9.01 15.86 4.77
C PHE A 95 -10.34 16.63 4.78
N THR A 96 -10.39 17.83 5.35
CA THR A 96 -11.53 18.74 5.22
C THR A 96 -11.86 19.07 3.75
N LYS A 97 -10.83 19.12 2.90
CA LYS A 97 -11.00 19.39 1.45
C LYS A 97 -11.56 18.18 0.68
N VAL A 98 -11.46 16.98 1.24
CA VAL A 98 -11.95 15.74 0.59
C VAL A 98 -13.49 15.68 0.61
N GLY A 99 -14.14 16.25 1.62
CA GLY A 99 -15.59 16.30 1.70
C GLY A 99 -16.16 16.16 3.12
N PRO A 100 -17.50 16.18 3.26
CA PRO A 100 -18.17 16.09 4.56
C PRO A 100 -18.01 14.70 5.20
N PRO A 101 -18.31 14.59 6.51
CA PRO A 101 -18.36 13.29 7.19
C PRO A 101 -19.31 12.30 6.51
N LEU A 102 -18.95 11.02 6.54
CA LEU A 102 -19.73 9.92 6.03
C LEU A 102 -20.20 9.01 7.18
N PRO A 103 -21.26 8.22 7.00
CA PRO A 103 -21.66 7.21 7.97
C PRO A 103 -20.49 6.26 8.30
N ILE A 104 -20.22 6.10 9.61
CA ILE A 104 -19.17 5.20 10.09
C ILE A 104 -19.56 3.76 9.75
N GLN A 105 -18.70 3.08 9.00
CA GLN A 105 -18.92 1.69 8.63
C GLN A 105 -18.35 0.74 9.71
N PRO A 106 -18.90 -0.48 9.86
CA PRO A 106 -18.38 -1.47 10.83
C PRO A 106 -17.02 -2.05 10.39
N ARG A 107 -16.64 -1.89 9.12
CA ARG A 107 -15.38 -2.35 8.51
C ARG A 107 -14.72 -1.21 7.77
N MET A 108 -13.41 -1.32 7.55
CA MET A 108 -12.70 -0.46 6.60
C MET A 108 -13.20 -0.75 5.19
N LYS A 109 -13.39 0.29 4.39
CA LYS A 109 -13.76 0.17 2.96
C LYS A 109 -12.59 -0.32 2.12
N MET A 110 -11.36 -0.06 2.56
CA MET A 110 -10.17 -0.52 1.88
C MET A 110 -10.12 -2.06 1.86
N HIS A 111 -9.58 -2.58 0.78
CA HIS A 111 -9.36 -4.03 0.58
C HIS A 111 -8.20 -4.50 1.46
N VAL A 112 -8.47 -4.76 2.74
CA VAL A 112 -7.45 -5.12 3.74
C VAL A 112 -6.94 -6.54 3.50
N ILE A 113 -5.62 -6.70 3.42
CA ILE A 113 -4.95 -8.00 3.33
C ILE A 113 -4.66 -8.51 4.75
N ASN A 114 -4.05 -7.66 5.59
CA ASN A 114 -3.69 -8.03 6.95
C ASN A 114 -3.50 -6.79 7.85
N ILE A 115 -3.66 -6.99 9.17
CA ILE A 115 -3.35 -6.01 10.22
C ILE A 115 -2.46 -6.71 11.24
N VAL A 116 -1.22 -6.25 11.38
CA VAL A 116 -0.25 -6.80 12.32
C VAL A 116 0.22 -5.72 13.28
N ALA A 117 0.57 -6.12 14.50
CA ALA A 117 1.14 -5.22 15.50
C ALA A 117 2.35 -5.85 16.16
N ASP A 118 3.37 -5.03 16.46
CA ASP A 118 4.53 -5.39 17.25
C ASP A 118 4.95 -4.18 18.10
N GLY A 119 4.97 -4.35 19.42
CA GLY A 119 5.19 -3.25 20.35
C GLY A 119 4.25 -2.08 20.07
N PRO A 120 4.77 -0.86 19.84
CA PRO A 120 3.96 0.32 19.52
C PRO A 120 3.58 0.43 18.03
N PHE A 121 4.05 -0.47 17.17
CA PHE A 121 3.82 -0.38 15.74
C PHE A 121 2.60 -1.21 15.32
N VAL A 122 1.84 -0.64 14.39
CA VAL A 122 0.74 -1.33 13.71
C VAL A 122 0.89 -1.11 12.20
N THR A 123 0.89 -2.20 11.44
CA THR A 123 0.92 -2.14 9.97
C THR A 123 -0.37 -2.69 9.39
N VAL A 124 -0.98 -1.92 8.51
CA VAL A 124 -2.14 -2.30 7.71
C VAL A 124 -1.66 -2.50 6.28
N SER A 125 -1.81 -3.71 5.75
CA SER A 125 -1.55 -3.99 4.34
C SER A 125 -2.86 -4.09 3.56
N THR A 126 -2.89 -3.43 2.39
CA THR A 126 -4.09 -3.32 1.56
C THR A 126 -3.79 -3.62 0.09
N VAL A 127 -4.81 -4.01 -0.65
CA VAL A 127 -4.75 -4.06 -2.12
C VAL A 127 -4.98 -2.67 -2.66
N ARG A 128 -4.14 -2.23 -3.59
CA ARG A 128 -4.32 -0.99 -4.34
C ARG A 128 -4.47 -1.30 -5.82
N GLN A 129 -5.49 -0.70 -6.43
CA GLN A 129 -5.64 -0.69 -7.89
C GLN A 129 -4.84 0.48 -8.46
N MET A 130 -4.04 0.19 -9.46
CA MET A 130 -3.15 1.15 -10.11
C MET A 130 -3.39 1.13 -11.61
N ARG A 131 -3.33 2.31 -12.24
CA ARG A 131 -3.33 2.47 -13.69
C ARG A 131 -1.95 2.90 -14.14
N ASP A 132 -1.39 2.20 -15.12
CA ASP A 132 -0.15 2.62 -15.75
C ASP A 132 -0.36 3.92 -16.54
N THR A 133 0.43 4.96 -16.25
CA THR A 133 0.32 6.24 -16.95
C THR A 133 0.86 6.19 -18.37
N LYS A 134 1.71 5.21 -18.71
CA LYS A 134 2.24 4.99 -20.05
C LYS A 134 1.31 4.14 -20.93
N ASP A 135 0.56 3.23 -20.31
CA ASP A 135 -0.50 2.45 -20.93
C ASP A 135 -1.78 2.50 -20.09
N PRO A 136 -2.68 3.46 -20.35
CA PRO A 136 -3.91 3.64 -19.57
C PRO A 136 -4.87 2.45 -19.60
N LYS A 137 -4.67 1.48 -20.50
CA LYS A 137 -5.44 0.22 -20.53
C LYS A 137 -4.88 -0.81 -19.56
N HIS A 138 -3.64 -0.66 -19.14
CA HIS A 138 -2.98 -1.55 -18.20
C HIS A 138 -3.35 -1.14 -16.76
N ILE A 139 -4.26 -1.90 -16.17
CA ILE A 139 -4.64 -1.79 -14.75
C ILE A 139 -4.08 -3.01 -14.03
N TYR A 140 -3.41 -2.78 -12.91
CA TYR A 140 -2.82 -3.84 -12.11
C TYR A 140 -3.09 -3.61 -10.62
N SER A 141 -2.99 -4.68 -9.83
CA SER A 141 -3.08 -4.60 -8.38
C SER A 141 -1.68 -4.65 -7.77
N THR A 142 -1.48 -3.90 -6.70
CA THR A 142 -0.28 -3.97 -5.89
C THR A 142 -0.63 -3.99 -4.41
N THR A 143 0.33 -4.34 -3.56
CA THR A 143 0.18 -4.26 -2.11
C THR A 143 0.68 -2.89 -1.63
N TRP A 144 -0.09 -2.28 -0.75
CA TRP A 144 0.25 -1.04 -0.07
C TRP A 144 0.40 -1.30 1.42
N PHE A 145 1.30 -0.59 2.08
CA PHE A 145 1.57 -0.73 3.50
C PHE A 145 1.47 0.64 4.17
N ASP A 146 0.59 0.73 5.16
CA ASP A 146 0.49 1.88 6.04
C ASP A 146 0.95 1.44 7.43
N MET A 147 2.05 2.01 7.92
CA MET A 147 2.60 1.69 9.24
C MET A 147 2.42 2.89 10.16
N PHE A 148 1.94 2.62 11.36
CA PHE A 148 1.69 3.59 12.41
C PHE A 148 2.52 3.28 13.64
N ARG A 149 3.03 4.31 14.31
CA ARG A 149 3.60 4.19 15.65
C ARG A 149 2.70 4.91 16.66
N LEU A 150 2.36 4.22 17.71
CA LEU A 150 1.65 4.77 18.86
C LEU A 150 2.66 5.28 19.90
N ASN A 151 2.38 6.43 20.52
CA ASN A 151 3.20 6.94 21.61
C ASN A 151 2.76 6.35 22.97
N ASP A 152 3.42 6.75 24.06
CA ASP A 152 3.14 6.28 25.42
C ASP A 152 1.72 6.63 25.91
N LYS A 153 1.05 7.60 25.25
CA LYS A 153 -0.37 7.94 25.50
C LYS A 153 -1.33 7.07 24.68
N GLY A 154 -0.81 6.16 23.84
CA GLY A 154 -1.58 5.33 22.92
C GLY A 154 -2.12 6.07 21.70
N LEU A 155 -1.60 7.26 21.37
CA LEU A 155 -2.01 8.05 20.23
C LEU A 155 -1.07 7.79 19.03
N ILE A 156 -1.60 7.85 17.82
CA ILE A 156 -0.81 7.80 16.57
C ILE A 156 0.11 9.01 16.53
N ALA A 157 1.40 8.76 16.64
CA ALA A 157 2.45 9.76 16.63
C ALA A 157 3.20 9.84 15.31
N GLU A 158 3.26 8.74 14.55
CA GLU A 158 3.95 8.70 13.26
C GLU A 158 3.23 7.77 12.28
N HIS A 159 3.40 8.07 11.00
CA HIS A 159 2.88 7.27 9.90
C HIS A 159 3.86 7.20 8.74
N TRP A 160 4.01 6.02 8.17
CA TRP A 160 4.79 5.73 6.96
C TRP A 160 3.91 5.03 5.94
N ASP A 161 4.10 5.38 4.68
CA ASP A 161 3.59 4.66 3.54
C ASP A 161 4.61 4.69 2.39
N PRO A 162 4.54 3.81 1.38
CA PRO A 162 5.51 3.74 0.30
C PRO A 162 5.28 4.77 -0.81
N SER A 163 4.54 5.85 -0.54
CA SER A 163 4.24 6.86 -1.57
C SER A 163 5.51 7.54 -2.09
N PRO A 164 5.78 7.51 -3.39
CA PRO A 164 6.84 8.30 -3.98
C PRO A 164 6.45 9.79 -3.97
N LEU A 165 7.44 10.68 -4.14
CA LEU A 165 7.16 12.10 -4.38
C LEU A 165 6.31 12.26 -5.65
N TRP A 166 5.21 12.96 -5.53
CA TRP A 166 4.30 13.23 -6.64
C TRP A 166 4.85 14.34 -7.54
N ILE A 167 4.65 14.19 -8.83
CA ILE A 167 4.96 15.19 -9.85
C ILE A 167 3.63 15.76 -10.33
N ASP A 168 3.48 17.09 -10.26
CA ASP A 168 2.24 17.79 -10.63
C ASP A 168 0.98 17.22 -9.92
N GLY A 169 1.14 16.85 -8.64
CA GLY A 169 0.06 16.31 -7.82
C GLY A 169 -0.34 14.86 -8.15
N LYS A 170 0.48 14.13 -8.93
CA LYS A 170 0.24 12.73 -9.33
C LYS A 170 1.43 11.85 -9.01
N PRO A 171 1.22 10.58 -8.61
CA PRO A 171 2.31 9.63 -8.43
C PRO A 171 3.00 9.35 -9.77
N PRO A 172 4.34 9.30 -9.82
CA PRO A 172 5.07 9.06 -11.04
C PRO A 172 4.83 7.64 -11.57
N GLY A 173 4.51 7.53 -12.86
CA GLY A 173 4.38 6.26 -13.57
C GLY A 173 3.15 5.42 -13.23
N ALA A 174 2.31 5.87 -12.29
CA ALA A 174 1.09 5.16 -11.93
C ALA A 174 0.02 6.12 -11.38
N GLU A 175 -1.23 5.76 -11.53
CA GLU A 175 -2.39 6.46 -10.99
C GLU A 175 -3.14 5.53 -10.03
N PHE A 176 -3.45 6.02 -8.81
CA PHE A 176 -4.31 5.30 -7.88
C PHE A 176 -5.75 5.31 -8.40
N LEU A 177 -6.37 4.14 -8.39
CA LEU A 177 -7.79 4.02 -8.66
C LEU A 177 -8.57 3.98 -7.34
N PRO A 178 -9.79 4.53 -7.32
CA PRO A 178 -10.66 4.52 -6.13
C PRO A 178 -11.09 3.13 -5.71
#